data_dfbcf67334083b84e8205e11a60615d4
#
_entry.id   dfbcf67334083b84e8205e11a60615d4
#
_cell.length_a   1.000
_cell.length_b   1.000
_cell.length_c   1.000
_cell.angle_alpha   90.00
_cell.angle_beta   90.00
_cell.angle_gamma   90.00
#
_symmetry.space_group_name_H-M   'P 1'
#
loop_
_entity.id
_entity.type
_entity.pdbx_description
1 polymer ?
#
loop_
_entity_poly.entity_id
_entity_poly.type
_entity_poly.pdbx_seq_one_letter_code
_entity_poly.pdbx_strand_id
1 'polypeptide(L)'
;MTPDRDPQTRADAERFDLLEHPERWPEDAASQARLAELLELHLALQAHGPDLAVAHPARRFRPSSWLLAAAAVLLAVVPSLYALSHIRSLQTQAKSRAHIQESARRRAELRLWASFFEQSRELIARFELEPPVCGTDREDRSEERALAMALLQASRQLDAQGAPVPGAQITRHELQAWLTELSLEDGCLTVERAAELRQLAQAQDLQAQARKLGDLLKGEGS
;
A
#
# COMPACT_ATOMS: atom_id res chain seq x y z
N MET A 1 -22.89 9.21 55.31
CA MET A 1 -21.52 9.10 54.76
C MET A 1 -21.48 7.82 53.97
N THR A 2 -21.76 7.87 52.68
CA THR A 2 -21.64 6.74 51.77
C THR A 2 -20.16 6.58 51.40
N PRO A 3 -19.58 5.40 51.53
CA PRO A 3 -18.19 5.18 51.15
C PRO A 3 -18.05 5.42 49.65
N ASP A 4 -17.13 6.30 49.30
CA ASP A 4 -16.70 6.60 47.96
C ASP A 4 -16.17 5.30 47.33
N ARG A 5 -16.95 4.69 46.42
CA ARG A 5 -16.54 3.49 45.70
C ARG A 5 -15.43 3.88 44.72
N ASP A 6 -14.30 3.28 44.92
CA ASP A 6 -13.11 3.38 44.08
C ASP A 6 -13.50 3.34 42.56
N PRO A 7 -13.07 4.32 41.74
CA PRO A 7 -13.42 4.38 40.32
C PRO A 7 -13.02 3.12 39.52
N GLN A 8 -12.02 2.36 39.99
CA GLN A 8 -11.67 1.08 39.40
C GLN A 8 -12.74 0.02 39.58
N THR A 9 -13.36 -0.07 40.77
CA THR A 9 -14.45 -1.05 41.00
C THR A 9 -15.70 -0.74 40.20
N ARG A 10 -15.93 0.53 39.81
CA ARG A 10 -17.04 0.93 38.95
C ARG A 10 -16.80 0.56 37.50
N ALA A 11 -15.58 0.77 37.00
CA ALA A 11 -15.19 0.38 35.63
C ALA A 11 -15.21 -1.14 35.45
N ASP A 12 -14.85 -1.91 36.45
CA ASP A 12 -14.90 -3.37 36.39
C ASP A 12 -16.35 -3.88 36.46
N ALA A 13 -17.23 -3.26 37.24
CA ALA A 13 -18.65 -3.60 37.27
C ALA A 13 -19.35 -3.33 35.91
N GLU A 14 -19.02 -2.20 35.25
CA GLU A 14 -19.53 -1.88 33.92
C GLU A 14 -19.02 -2.87 32.85
N ARG A 15 -17.82 -3.39 32.99
CA ARG A 15 -17.25 -4.43 32.10
C ARG A 15 -17.94 -5.78 32.26
N PHE A 16 -18.29 -6.15 33.48
CA PHE A 16 -19.06 -7.40 33.74
C PHE A 16 -20.49 -7.29 33.22
N ASP A 17 -21.14 -6.13 33.32
CA ASP A 17 -22.48 -5.89 32.79
C ASP A 17 -22.54 -6.03 31.26
N LEU A 18 -21.45 -5.65 30.56
CA LEU A 18 -21.34 -5.86 29.09
C LEU A 18 -21.23 -7.33 28.68
N LEU A 19 -20.65 -8.20 29.54
CA LEU A 19 -20.56 -9.63 29.25
C LEU A 19 -21.89 -10.35 29.40
N GLU A 20 -22.76 -9.87 30.32
CA GLU A 20 -24.09 -10.43 30.54
C GLU A 20 -25.15 -9.95 29.55
N HIS A 21 -24.89 -8.80 28.87
CA HIS A 21 -25.81 -8.15 27.94
C HIS A 21 -25.23 -8.02 26.51
N PRO A 22 -25.26 -9.10 25.71
CA PRO A 22 -24.71 -9.09 24.35
C PRO A 22 -25.39 -8.07 23.41
N GLU A 23 -26.61 -7.65 23.71
CA GLU A 23 -27.34 -6.61 22.97
C GLU A 23 -26.74 -5.21 23.07
N ARG A 24 -25.83 -4.99 24.05
CA ARG A 24 -25.11 -3.74 24.26
C ARG A 24 -23.69 -3.73 23.67
N TRP A 25 -23.34 -4.77 22.94
CA TRP A 25 -22.02 -4.84 22.33
C TRP A 25 -21.87 -3.76 21.25
N PRO A 26 -20.69 -3.13 21.17
CA PRO A 26 -20.42 -2.14 20.15
C PRO A 26 -20.45 -2.77 18.75
N GLU A 27 -20.96 -2.02 17.77
CA GLU A 27 -21.07 -2.51 16.38
C GLU A 27 -19.74 -2.48 15.62
N ASP A 28 -18.73 -1.77 16.13
CA ASP A 28 -17.43 -1.68 15.45
C ASP A 28 -16.56 -2.94 15.66
N ALA A 29 -15.98 -3.42 14.57
CA ALA A 29 -15.19 -4.66 14.54
C ALA A 29 -13.97 -4.65 15.50
N ALA A 30 -13.38 -3.48 15.76
CA ALA A 30 -12.22 -3.36 16.65
C ALA A 30 -12.61 -3.55 18.13
N SER A 31 -13.77 -3.05 18.53
CA SER A 31 -14.31 -3.20 19.89
C SER A 31 -14.85 -4.61 20.11
N GLN A 32 -15.45 -5.22 19.09
CA GLN A 32 -15.87 -6.62 19.13
C GLN A 32 -14.68 -7.58 19.31
N ALA A 33 -13.56 -7.35 18.61
CA ALA A 33 -12.36 -8.15 18.77
C ALA A 33 -11.78 -8.05 20.19
N ARG A 34 -11.77 -6.89 20.80
CA ARG A 34 -11.33 -6.69 22.18
C ARG A 34 -12.26 -7.35 23.20
N LEU A 35 -13.57 -7.31 22.96
CA LEU A 35 -14.55 -8.01 23.81
C LEU A 35 -14.40 -9.53 23.72
N ALA A 36 -14.15 -10.07 22.53
CA ALA A 36 -13.87 -11.51 22.35
C ALA A 36 -12.62 -11.94 23.13
N GLU A 37 -11.54 -11.17 23.09
CA GLU A 37 -10.30 -11.45 23.84
C GLU A 37 -10.52 -11.41 25.36
N LEU A 38 -11.32 -10.46 25.86
CA LEU A 38 -11.70 -10.37 27.26
C LEU A 38 -12.59 -11.53 27.70
N LEU A 39 -13.49 -12.01 26.83
CA LEU A 39 -14.36 -13.14 27.08
C LEU A 39 -13.55 -14.44 27.20
N GLU A 40 -12.58 -14.66 26.29
CA GLU A 40 -11.67 -15.79 26.35
C GLU A 40 -10.86 -15.81 27.65
N LEU A 41 -10.34 -14.65 28.06
CA LEU A 41 -9.61 -14.50 29.32
C LEU A 41 -10.51 -14.81 30.53
N HIS A 42 -11.76 -14.33 30.52
CA HIS A 42 -12.73 -14.57 31.58
C HIS A 42 -13.09 -16.04 31.71
N LEU A 43 -13.35 -16.73 30.58
CA LEU A 43 -13.64 -18.13 30.53
C LEU A 43 -12.43 -19.00 31.00
N ALA A 44 -11.21 -18.60 30.62
CA ALA A 44 -9.98 -19.24 31.07
C ALA A 44 -9.81 -19.10 32.58
N LEU A 45 -10.09 -17.93 33.16
CA LEU A 45 -10.04 -17.71 34.62
C LEU A 45 -11.15 -18.46 35.37
N GLN A 46 -12.35 -18.55 34.81
CA GLN A 46 -13.43 -19.35 35.40
C GLN A 46 -13.11 -20.86 35.40
N ALA A 47 -12.53 -21.36 34.29
CA ALA A 47 -12.15 -22.77 34.15
C ALA A 47 -11.04 -23.18 35.15
N HIS A 48 -10.13 -22.27 35.50
CA HIS A 48 -8.98 -22.53 36.38
C HIS A 48 -9.15 -21.94 37.80
N GLY A 49 -10.20 -21.13 38.03
CA GLY A 49 -10.49 -20.47 39.30
C GLY A 49 -10.69 -21.42 40.50
N PRO A 50 -11.39 -22.54 40.37
CA PRO A 50 -11.59 -23.45 41.51
C PRO A 50 -10.30 -24.12 41.98
N ASP A 51 -9.31 -24.28 41.09
CA ASP A 51 -8.03 -24.91 41.48
C ASP A 51 -7.10 -23.96 42.25
N LEU A 52 -7.33 -22.65 42.19
CA LEU A 52 -6.56 -21.66 42.93
C LEU A 52 -7.06 -21.45 44.37
N ALA A 53 -8.26 -21.94 44.71
CA ALA A 53 -8.91 -21.72 46.02
C ALA A 53 -8.61 -22.79 47.08
N VAL A 54 -7.83 -23.82 46.78
CA VAL A 54 -7.43 -24.83 47.75
C VAL A 54 -6.32 -24.28 48.62
N ALA A 55 -6.73 -23.62 49.73
CA ALA A 55 -5.82 -23.24 50.79
C ALA A 55 -5.26 -24.50 51.48
N HIS A 56 -4.11 -24.94 51.03
CA HIS A 56 -3.35 -25.96 51.78
C HIS A 56 -2.84 -25.36 53.09
N PRO A 57 -3.01 -26.07 54.23
CA PRO A 57 -2.51 -25.61 55.53
C PRO A 57 -1.00 -25.38 55.42
N ALA A 58 -0.59 -24.20 55.80
CA ALA A 58 0.78 -23.74 55.73
C ALA A 58 1.72 -24.66 56.51
N ARG A 59 2.19 -25.73 55.89
CA ARG A 59 3.41 -26.40 56.31
C ARG A 59 4.52 -25.36 56.16
N ARG A 60 5.11 -24.92 57.27
CA ARG A 60 6.27 -24.05 57.31
C ARG A 60 7.46 -24.74 56.64
N PHE A 61 7.43 -24.83 55.31
CA PHE A 61 8.59 -25.15 54.54
C PHE A 61 9.56 -23.96 54.69
N ARG A 62 10.67 -24.19 55.35
CA ARG A 62 11.83 -23.31 55.18
C ARG A 62 12.35 -23.56 53.78
N PRO A 63 12.07 -22.70 52.81
CA PRO A 63 12.60 -22.86 51.46
C PRO A 63 14.11 -22.76 51.59
N SER A 64 14.82 -23.79 51.14
CA SER A 64 16.29 -23.71 51.04
C SER A 64 16.57 -22.50 50.14
N SER A 65 17.61 -21.73 50.48
CA SER A 65 18.01 -20.51 49.74
C SER A 65 18.14 -20.75 48.26
N TRP A 66 18.39 -21.98 47.85
CA TRP A 66 18.47 -22.41 46.43
C TRP A 66 17.13 -22.39 45.70
N LEU A 67 15.99 -22.76 46.35
CA LEU A 67 14.66 -22.72 45.76
C LEU A 67 14.19 -21.27 45.53
N LEU A 68 14.55 -20.34 46.41
CA LEU A 68 14.27 -18.92 46.23
C LEU A 68 15.08 -18.32 45.07
N ALA A 69 16.34 -18.71 44.94
CA ALA A 69 17.19 -18.30 43.83
C ALA A 69 16.66 -18.84 42.48
N ALA A 70 16.22 -20.10 42.43
CA ALA A 70 15.64 -20.69 41.23
C ALA A 70 14.31 -20.01 40.83
N ALA A 71 13.45 -19.67 41.79
CA ALA A 71 12.20 -18.92 41.52
C ALA A 71 12.46 -17.50 41.01
N ALA A 72 13.47 -16.81 41.54
CA ALA A 72 13.84 -15.47 41.09
C ALA A 72 14.39 -15.51 39.65
N VAL A 73 15.17 -16.51 39.28
CA VAL A 73 15.68 -16.69 37.91
C VAL A 73 14.55 -16.97 36.94
N LEU A 74 13.58 -17.81 37.30
CA LEU A 74 12.42 -18.09 36.44
C LEU A 74 11.54 -16.85 36.26
N LEU A 75 11.32 -16.08 37.31
CA LEU A 75 10.56 -14.81 37.24
C LEU A 75 11.23 -13.74 36.36
N ALA A 76 12.55 -13.77 36.23
CA ALA A 76 13.28 -12.84 35.36
C ALA A 76 13.39 -13.36 33.92
N VAL A 77 13.59 -14.64 33.71
CA VAL A 77 13.85 -15.22 32.38
C VAL A 77 12.56 -15.36 31.57
N VAL A 78 11.44 -15.76 32.16
CA VAL A 78 10.19 -15.97 31.44
C VAL A 78 9.64 -14.67 30.83
N PRO A 79 9.52 -13.54 31.55
CA PRO A 79 9.07 -12.30 30.95
C PRO A 79 10.06 -11.74 29.92
N SER A 80 11.37 -11.96 30.13
CA SER A 80 12.38 -11.53 29.15
C SER A 80 12.26 -12.28 27.82
N LEU A 81 12.06 -13.60 27.87
CA LEU A 81 11.81 -14.41 26.67
C LEU A 81 10.50 -14.04 25.99
N TYR A 82 9.46 -13.78 26.76
CA TYR A 82 8.17 -13.35 26.23
C TYR A 82 8.29 -11.96 25.55
N ALA A 83 8.95 -11.01 26.18
CA ALA A 83 9.20 -9.70 25.61
C ALA A 83 10.03 -9.79 24.30
N LEU A 84 11.06 -10.63 24.27
CA LEU A 84 11.87 -10.85 23.08
C LEU A 84 11.06 -11.50 21.94
N SER A 85 10.21 -12.47 22.24
CA SER A 85 9.34 -13.10 21.24
C SER A 85 8.31 -12.11 20.69
N HIS A 86 7.75 -11.26 21.54
CA HIS A 86 6.79 -10.23 21.17
C HIS A 86 7.43 -9.14 20.29
N ILE A 87 8.64 -8.69 20.64
CA ILE A 87 9.41 -7.73 19.81
C ILE A 87 9.72 -8.32 18.44
N ARG A 88 10.13 -9.60 18.37
CA ARG A 88 10.39 -10.27 17.10
C ARG A 88 9.13 -10.37 16.23
N SER A 89 7.99 -10.69 16.83
CA SER A 89 6.72 -10.76 16.09
C SER A 89 6.30 -9.40 15.53
N LEU A 90 6.46 -8.33 16.28
CA LEU A 90 6.20 -6.97 15.81
C LEU A 90 7.14 -6.54 14.68
N GLN A 91 8.42 -6.90 14.76
CA GLN A 91 9.39 -6.63 13.71
C GLN A 91 9.08 -7.38 12.41
N THR A 92 8.66 -8.65 12.51
CA THR A 92 8.26 -9.43 11.32
C THR A 92 6.99 -8.88 10.69
N GLN A 93 6.01 -8.48 11.48
CA GLN A 93 4.80 -7.82 10.98
C GLN A 93 5.10 -6.47 10.32
N ALA A 94 5.98 -5.66 10.91
CA ALA A 94 6.39 -4.39 10.32
C ALA A 94 7.10 -4.59 8.98
N LYS A 95 8.01 -5.57 8.87
CA LYS A 95 8.68 -5.93 7.62
C LYS A 95 7.71 -6.42 6.55
N SER A 96 6.75 -7.28 6.91
CA SER A 96 5.74 -7.76 5.95
C SER A 96 4.83 -6.63 5.47
N ARG A 97 4.40 -5.73 6.35
CA ARG A 97 3.62 -4.54 5.95
C ARG A 97 4.42 -3.63 5.01
N ALA A 98 5.68 -3.35 5.33
CA ALA A 98 6.55 -2.56 4.48
C ALA A 98 6.72 -3.20 3.10
N HIS A 99 6.90 -4.51 3.03
CA HIS A 99 7.02 -5.23 1.76
C HIS A 99 5.71 -5.19 0.95
N ILE A 100 4.55 -5.35 1.59
CA ILE A 100 3.25 -5.24 0.93
C ILE A 100 3.04 -3.83 0.39
N GLN A 101 3.37 -2.80 1.16
CA GLN A 101 3.27 -1.41 0.72
C GLN A 101 4.20 -1.11 -0.45
N GLU A 102 5.44 -1.58 -0.40
CA GLU A 102 6.41 -1.41 -1.48
C GLU A 102 5.95 -2.10 -2.76
N SER A 103 5.46 -3.34 -2.66
CA SER A 103 4.93 -4.07 -3.82
C SER A 103 3.66 -3.43 -4.41
N ALA A 104 2.80 -2.86 -3.56
CA ALA A 104 1.61 -2.13 -4.00
C ALA A 104 2.00 -0.82 -4.70
N ARG A 105 2.97 -0.08 -4.15
CA ARG A 105 3.52 1.14 -4.76
C ARG A 105 4.13 0.82 -6.12
N ARG A 106 4.99 -0.18 -6.21
CA ARG A 106 5.61 -0.59 -7.48
C ARG A 106 4.57 -0.97 -8.54
N ARG A 107 3.52 -1.71 -8.16
CA ARG A 107 2.42 -2.03 -9.08
C ARG A 107 1.65 -0.78 -9.53
N ALA A 108 1.42 0.17 -8.66
CA ALA A 108 0.80 1.44 -9.03
C ALA A 108 1.65 2.23 -10.03
N GLU A 109 2.96 2.30 -9.82
CA GLU A 109 3.92 2.94 -10.73
C GLU A 109 3.93 2.25 -12.11
N LEU A 110 3.95 0.92 -12.16
CA LEU A 110 3.89 0.17 -13.43
C LEU A 110 2.59 0.44 -14.20
N ARG A 111 1.45 0.55 -13.51
CA ARG A 111 0.17 0.90 -14.14
C ARG A 111 0.18 2.30 -14.73
N LEU A 112 0.80 3.27 -14.06
CA LEU A 112 0.94 4.62 -14.57
C LEU A 112 1.81 4.66 -15.81
N TRP A 113 2.93 3.93 -15.84
CA TRP A 113 3.74 3.77 -17.05
C TRP A 113 2.99 3.06 -18.18
N ALA A 114 2.25 2.02 -17.88
CA ALA A 114 1.41 1.35 -18.88
C ALA A 114 0.39 2.30 -19.51
N SER A 115 -0.26 3.13 -18.69
CA SER A 115 -1.19 4.17 -19.13
C SER A 115 -0.51 5.23 -20.01
N PHE A 116 0.70 5.66 -19.64
CA PHE A 116 1.50 6.58 -20.46
C PHE A 116 1.79 6.01 -21.84
N PHE A 117 2.28 4.79 -21.94
CA PHE A 117 2.56 4.16 -23.24
C PHE A 117 1.30 3.96 -24.07
N GLU A 118 0.18 3.59 -23.46
CA GLU A 118 -1.08 3.39 -24.17
C GLU A 118 -1.64 4.71 -24.73
N GLN A 119 -1.65 5.77 -23.92
CA GLN A 119 -2.09 7.09 -24.39
C GLN A 119 -1.16 7.67 -25.45
N SER A 120 0.16 7.46 -25.32
CA SER A 120 1.12 7.86 -26.36
C SER A 120 0.88 7.10 -27.66
N ARG A 121 0.64 5.80 -27.61
CA ARG A 121 0.28 4.98 -28.76
C ARG A 121 -0.99 5.46 -29.45
N GLU A 122 -2.01 5.79 -28.67
CA GLU A 122 -3.28 6.28 -29.19
C GLU A 122 -3.12 7.64 -29.88
N LEU A 123 -2.32 8.54 -29.30
CA LEU A 123 -2.02 9.83 -29.90
C LEU A 123 -1.27 9.66 -31.23
N ILE A 124 -0.25 8.79 -31.29
CA ILE A 124 0.50 8.49 -32.52
C ILE A 124 -0.45 7.92 -33.58
N ALA A 125 -1.27 6.92 -33.23
CA ALA A 125 -2.20 6.30 -34.15
C ALA A 125 -3.19 7.32 -34.75
N ARG A 126 -3.73 8.20 -33.91
CA ARG A 126 -4.62 9.28 -34.34
C ARG A 126 -3.91 10.26 -35.28
N PHE A 127 -2.68 10.64 -34.93
CA PHE A 127 -1.85 11.53 -35.75
C PHE A 127 -1.48 10.91 -37.10
N GLU A 128 -1.18 9.61 -37.15
CA GLU A 128 -0.86 8.91 -38.40
C GLU A 128 -2.06 8.81 -39.34
N LEU A 129 -3.26 8.59 -38.78
CA LEU A 129 -4.48 8.51 -39.56
C LEU A 129 -4.85 9.88 -40.14
N GLU A 130 -4.84 10.91 -39.32
CA GLU A 130 -5.39 12.22 -39.67
C GLU A 130 -4.62 13.34 -38.98
N PRO A 131 -3.44 13.73 -39.52
CA PRO A 131 -2.66 14.80 -38.94
C PRO A 131 -3.38 16.16 -39.08
N PRO A 132 -3.27 17.03 -38.08
CA PRO A 132 -3.87 18.37 -38.09
C PRO A 132 -3.06 19.30 -39.01
N VAL A 133 -3.40 19.34 -40.30
CA VAL A 133 -2.71 20.13 -41.32
C VAL A 133 -3.48 21.41 -41.67
N CYS A 134 -2.75 22.52 -41.86
CA CYS A 134 -3.34 23.80 -42.27
C CYS A 134 -4.15 23.68 -43.57
N GLY A 135 -5.32 24.27 -43.62
CA GLY A 135 -6.18 24.24 -44.80
C GLY A 135 -7.04 22.98 -44.94
N THR A 136 -7.04 22.12 -43.95
CA THR A 136 -7.93 20.95 -43.87
C THR A 136 -9.06 21.17 -42.87
N ASP A 137 -10.10 20.34 -42.90
CA ASP A 137 -11.20 20.38 -41.92
C ASP A 137 -10.73 20.16 -40.49
N ARG A 138 -9.52 19.67 -40.31
CA ARG A 138 -8.87 19.40 -39.01
C ARG A 138 -7.63 20.28 -38.81
N GLU A 139 -7.82 21.59 -38.87
CA GLU A 139 -6.74 22.55 -38.57
C GLU A 139 -6.43 22.64 -37.06
N ASP A 140 -7.46 22.47 -36.23
CA ASP A 140 -7.31 22.59 -34.76
C ASP A 140 -6.59 21.40 -34.17
N ARG A 141 -5.40 21.66 -33.66
CA ARG A 141 -4.53 20.70 -32.98
C ARG A 141 -4.43 20.93 -31.47
N SER A 142 -5.30 21.75 -30.92
CA SER A 142 -5.27 22.10 -29.49
C SER A 142 -5.35 20.89 -28.60
N GLU A 143 -6.12 19.87 -29.01
CA GLU A 143 -6.25 18.61 -28.27
C GLU A 143 -4.97 17.78 -28.30
N GLU A 144 -4.37 17.58 -29.49
CA GLU A 144 -3.12 16.80 -29.65
C GLU A 144 -1.97 17.47 -28.91
N ARG A 145 -1.88 18.80 -29.00
CA ARG A 145 -0.87 19.56 -28.25
C ARG A 145 -1.07 19.49 -26.75
N ALA A 146 -2.31 19.67 -26.28
CA ALA A 146 -2.63 19.57 -24.86
C ALA A 146 -2.31 18.16 -24.33
N LEU A 147 -2.66 17.12 -25.09
CA LEU A 147 -2.37 15.73 -24.72
C LEU A 147 -0.86 15.45 -24.72
N ALA A 148 -0.12 15.93 -25.74
CA ALA A 148 1.33 15.79 -25.78
C ALA A 148 2.01 16.47 -24.57
N MET A 149 1.59 17.69 -24.22
CA MET A 149 2.11 18.38 -23.03
C MET A 149 1.75 17.63 -21.73
N ALA A 150 0.52 17.11 -21.60
CA ALA A 150 0.09 16.35 -20.44
C ALA A 150 0.92 15.05 -20.30
N LEU A 151 1.18 14.34 -21.40
CA LEU A 151 2.01 13.15 -21.44
C LEU A 151 3.47 13.44 -21.05
N LEU A 152 4.04 14.54 -21.55
CA LEU A 152 5.38 14.99 -21.17
C LEU A 152 5.47 15.33 -19.68
N GLN A 153 4.45 15.99 -19.13
CA GLN A 153 4.40 16.28 -17.70
C GLN A 153 4.27 14.99 -16.88
N ALA A 154 3.41 14.07 -17.30
CA ALA A 154 3.23 12.76 -16.64
C ALA A 154 4.55 11.96 -16.65
N SER A 155 5.25 11.90 -17.79
CA SER A 155 6.53 11.19 -17.87
C SER A 155 7.60 11.78 -16.95
N ARG A 156 7.69 13.12 -16.85
CA ARG A 156 8.61 13.80 -15.92
C ARG A 156 8.29 13.49 -14.45
N GLN A 157 7.00 13.43 -14.10
CA GLN A 157 6.58 13.07 -12.74
C GLN A 157 6.94 11.62 -12.41
N LEU A 158 6.74 10.70 -13.36
CA LEU A 158 7.11 9.30 -13.20
C LEU A 158 8.64 9.12 -13.07
N ASP A 159 9.42 9.87 -13.84
CA ASP A 159 10.87 9.90 -13.74
C ASP A 159 11.36 10.41 -12.38
N ALA A 160 10.74 11.45 -11.85
CA ALA A 160 11.06 11.99 -10.53
C ALA A 160 10.73 11.02 -9.37
N GLN A 161 9.80 10.11 -9.56
CA GLN A 161 9.46 9.06 -8.59
C GLN A 161 10.48 7.92 -8.56
N GLY A 162 11.41 7.88 -9.52
CA GLY A 162 12.60 7.02 -9.47
C GLY A 162 12.37 5.56 -9.84
N ALA A 163 11.26 5.22 -10.50
CA ALA A 163 10.98 3.86 -10.96
C ALA A 163 11.50 3.66 -12.41
N PRO A 164 12.73 3.17 -12.63
CA PRO A 164 13.17 2.82 -13.96
C PRO A 164 12.38 1.61 -14.44
N VAL A 165 11.74 1.75 -15.60
CA VAL A 165 11.14 0.63 -16.31
C VAL A 165 12.25 -0.09 -17.08
N PRO A 166 12.64 -1.33 -16.69
CA PRO A 166 13.70 -2.06 -17.37
C PRO A 166 13.38 -2.23 -18.86
N GLY A 167 14.34 -1.90 -19.73
CA GLY A 167 14.19 -2.06 -21.19
C GLY A 167 13.34 -1.00 -21.91
N ALA A 168 12.69 -0.08 -21.17
CA ALA A 168 11.85 0.96 -21.77
C ALA A 168 12.54 2.32 -21.96
N GLN A 169 13.80 2.46 -21.55
CA GLN A 169 14.48 3.76 -21.54
C GLN A 169 14.63 4.39 -22.93
N ILE A 170 14.99 3.58 -23.93
CA ILE A 170 15.17 4.05 -25.32
C ILE A 170 13.82 4.51 -25.87
N THR A 171 12.83 3.64 -25.87
CA THR A 171 11.48 3.96 -26.39
C THR A 171 10.85 5.15 -25.65
N ARG A 172 11.06 5.26 -24.35
CA ARG A 172 10.59 6.41 -23.57
C ARG A 172 11.23 7.70 -24.06
N HIS A 173 12.55 7.70 -24.28
CA HIS A 173 13.26 8.89 -24.75
C HIS A 173 12.81 9.28 -26.17
N GLU A 174 12.63 8.32 -27.04
CA GLU A 174 12.12 8.55 -28.40
C GLU A 174 10.68 9.10 -28.39
N LEU A 175 9.80 8.53 -27.54
CA LEU A 175 8.45 9.06 -27.35
C LEU A 175 8.46 10.48 -26.78
N GLN A 176 9.29 10.77 -25.77
CA GLN A 176 9.42 12.11 -25.21
C GLN A 176 9.92 13.11 -26.27
N ALA A 177 10.88 12.71 -27.11
CA ALA A 177 11.35 13.55 -28.22
C ALA A 177 10.22 13.86 -29.21
N TRP A 178 9.51 12.83 -29.67
CA TRP A 178 8.37 12.99 -30.58
C TRP A 178 7.26 13.88 -29.99
N LEU A 179 6.87 13.64 -28.72
CA LEU A 179 5.88 14.44 -28.00
C LEU A 179 6.33 15.90 -27.84
N THR A 180 7.63 16.12 -27.63
CA THR A 180 8.21 17.46 -27.52
C THR A 180 8.08 18.20 -28.85
N GLU A 181 8.48 17.58 -29.94
CA GLU A 181 8.32 18.15 -31.28
C GLU A 181 6.86 18.49 -31.60
N LEU A 182 5.93 17.58 -31.25
CA LEU A 182 4.50 17.82 -31.42
C LEU A 182 3.97 18.96 -30.55
N SER A 183 4.53 19.21 -29.38
CA SER A 183 4.09 20.23 -28.43
C SER A 183 4.64 21.63 -28.71
N LEU A 184 5.80 21.75 -29.37
CA LEU A 184 6.53 23.00 -29.54
C LEU A 184 5.91 23.92 -30.59
N GLU A 185 5.25 23.37 -31.59
CA GLU A 185 4.71 24.17 -32.68
C GLU A 185 3.36 24.79 -32.33
N ASP A 186 3.20 26.06 -32.65
CA ASP A 186 1.94 26.79 -32.47
C ASP A 186 1.11 26.76 -33.75
N GLY A 187 -0.20 26.60 -33.61
CA GLY A 187 -1.14 26.56 -34.74
C GLY A 187 -1.20 25.20 -35.46
N CYS A 188 -1.68 25.20 -36.70
CA CYS A 188 -1.74 24.03 -37.56
C CYS A 188 -0.37 23.65 -38.12
N LEU A 189 -0.18 22.38 -38.51
CA LEU A 189 1.06 21.92 -39.12
C LEU A 189 1.08 22.17 -40.63
N THR A 190 2.26 22.47 -41.21
CA THR A 190 2.42 22.37 -42.65
C THR A 190 2.40 20.91 -43.09
N VAL A 191 2.09 20.67 -44.36
CA VAL A 191 2.09 19.29 -44.91
C VAL A 191 3.44 18.60 -44.72
N GLU A 192 4.53 19.35 -44.96
CA GLU A 192 5.89 18.87 -44.85
C GLU A 192 6.20 18.49 -43.39
N ARG A 193 5.82 19.34 -42.44
CA ARG A 193 6.08 19.07 -41.02
C ARG A 193 5.26 17.90 -40.47
N ALA A 194 4.02 17.76 -40.89
CA ALA A 194 3.21 16.61 -40.57
C ALA A 194 3.80 15.32 -41.13
N ALA A 195 4.37 15.37 -42.34
CA ALA A 195 5.08 14.22 -42.95
C ALA A 195 6.35 13.86 -42.18
N GLU A 196 7.15 14.84 -41.77
CA GLU A 196 8.36 14.62 -40.95
C GLU A 196 8.04 13.93 -39.61
N LEU A 197 7.05 14.45 -38.88
CA LEU A 197 6.63 13.85 -37.58
C LEU A 197 6.09 12.43 -37.78
N ARG A 198 5.36 12.19 -38.87
CA ARG A 198 4.88 10.85 -39.22
C ARG A 198 6.04 9.91 -39.55
N GLN A 199 7.00 10.38 -40.35
CA GLN A 199 8.19 9.62 -40.71
C GLN A 199 9.04 9.29 -39.47
N LEU A 200 9.18 10.23 -38.52
CA LEU A 200 9.90 10.03 -37.28
C LEU A 200 9.23 8.92 -36.45
N ALA A 201 7.89 8.96 -36.29
CA ALA A 201 7.16 7.94 -35.57
C ALA A 201 7.29 6.55 -36.20
N GLN A 202 7.24 6.48 -37.55
CA GLN A 202 7.37 5.22 -38.31
C GLN A 202 8.80 4.69 -38.30
N ALA A 203 9.81 5.55 -38.50
CA ALA A 203 11.21 5.12 -38.52
C ALA A 203 11.67 4.49 -37.21
N GLN A 204 11.10 4.94 -36.10
CA GLN A 204 11.36 4.42 -34.75
C GLN A 204 10.34 3.36 -34.31
N ASP A 205 9.37 3.05 -35.14
CA ASP A 205 8.27 2.09 -34.82
C ASP A 205 7.60 2.38 -33.47
N LEU A 206 7.41 3.66 -33.15
CA LEU A 206 6.99 4.14 -31.83
C LEU A 206 5.65 3.54 -31.38
N GLN A 207 4.72 3.36 -32.34
CA GLN A 207 3.41 2.80 -32.05
C GLN A 207 3.51 1.33 -31.56
N ALA A 208 4.28 0.50 -32.26
CA ALA A 208 4.42 -0.90 -31.92
C ALA A 208 5.25 -1.08 -30.62
N GLN A 209 6.30 -0.27 -30.45
CA GLN A 209 7.10 -0.26 -29.22
C GLN A 209 6.29 0.17 -28.01
N ALA A 210 5.49 1.24 -28.11
CA ALA A 210 4.62 1.70 -27.03
C ALA A 210 3.56 0.64 -26.67
N ARG A 211 2.97 -0.02 -27.68
CA ARG A 211 2.04 -1.13 -27.47
C ARG A 211 2.70 -2.28 -26.70
N LYS A 212 3.86 -2.74 -27.17
CA LYS A 212 4.60 -3.84 -26.55
C LYS A 212 4.92 -3.55 -25.07
N LEU A 213 5.39 -2.34 -24.78
CA LEU A 213 5.70 -1.92 -23.41
C LEU A 213 4.45 -1.79 -22.54
N GLY A 214 3.39 -1.21 -23.08
CA GLY A 214 2.11 -1.10 -22.37
C GLY A 214 1.55 -2.46 -21.99
N ASP A 215 1.57 -3.44 -22.90
CA ASP A 215 1.07 -4.79 -22.65
C ASP A 215 1.96 -5.54 -21.64
N LEU A 216 3.28 -5.40 -21.72
CA LEU A 216 4.23 -6.02 -20.81
C LEU A 216 4.03 -5.50 -19.38
N LEU A 217 3.90 -4.19 -19.20
CA LEU A 217 3.71 -3.56 -17.89
C LEU A 217 2.33 -3.85 -17.28
N LYS A 218 1.29 -4.03 -18.10
CA LYS A 218 -0.03 -4.50 -17.62
C LYS A 218 0.06 -5.92 -17.06
N GLY A 219 0.83 -6.81 -17.71
CA GLY A 219 1.05 -8.18 -17.24
C GLY A 219 1.81 -8.24 -15.90
N GLU A 220 2.81 -7.39 -15.71
CA GLU A 220 3.57 -7.31 -14.44
C GLU A 220 2.80 -6.61 -13.30
N GLY A 221 1.81 -5.77 -13.64
CA GLY A 221 0.99 -5.01 -12.68
C GLY A 221 -0.27 -5.74 -12.20
N SER A 222 -0.56 -6.93 -12.75
CA SER A 222 -1.70 -7.77 -12.38
C SER A 222 -1.30 -8.75 -11.31
#